data_d0eaf8dc57584adf38d03ebdf9bb468a
#
_entry.id   d0eaf8dc57584adf38d03ebdf9bb468a
#
_cell.length_a   1.000
_cell.length_b   1.000
_cell.length_c   1.000
_cell.angle_alpha   90.00
_cell.angle_beta   90.00
_cell.angle_gamma   90.00
#
_symmetry.space_group_name_H-M   'P 1'
#
loop_
_entity.id
_entity.type
_entity.pdbx_description
1 polymer ?
#
loop_
_entity_poly.entity_id
_entity_poly.type
_entity_poly.pdbx_seq_one_letter_code
_entity_poly.pdbx_strand_id
1 'polypeptide(L)'
;MYKKIILGTAQFGMKYGISNSSGEIKLVEVFKILNFLRKKNITLLDTARSYNSSEKKIGEYFKKTKKKFDVITKFSFKNNNSVENQFVESFKMLGYTPNTI
;
A
#
# COMPACT_ATOMS: atom_id res chain seq x y z
N MET A 1 -5.12 9.67 20.57
CA MET A 1 -6.03 9.21 20.59
C MET A 1 -6.40 8.52 19.45
N TYR A 2 -6.44 8.70 18.40
CA TYR A 2 -6.77 7.99 17.41
C TYR A 2 -5.65 7.53 16.76
N LYS A 3 -4.61 7.29 17.24
CA LYS A 3 -3.51 6.82 16.69
C LYS A 3 -3.70 5.45 16.15
N LYS A 4 -4.79 4.80 16.30
CA LYS A 4 -5.02 3.45 15.77
C LYS A 4 -5.69 3.42 14.41
N ILE A 5 -5.74 4.54 13.73
CA ILE A 5 -6.33 4.57 12.40
C ILE A 5 -5.35 4.02 11.39
N ILE A 6 -5.80 3.10 10.55
CA ILE A 6 -5.00 2.46 9.51
C ILE A 6 -5.73 2.67 8.19
N LEU A 7 -5.00 3.09 7.16
CA LEU A 7 -5.60 3.23 5.85
C LEU A 7 -5.48 1.92 5.07
N GLY A 8 -6.60 1.38 4.64
CA GLY A 8 -6.61 0.27 3.71
C GLY A 8 -6.34 0.75 2.30
N THR A 9 -5.48 0.06 1.55
CA THR A 9 -5.02 0.55 0.27
C THR A 9 -5.44 -0.32 -0.91
N ALA A 10 -6.44 -1.17 -0.75
CA ALA A 10 -6.86 -2.04 -1.85
C ALA A 10 -7.18 -1.25 -3.10
N GLN A 11 -7.83 -0.10 -2.96
CA GLN A 11 -8.22 0.70 -4.11
C GLN A 11 -7.05 1.41 -4.79
N PHE A 12 -5.88 1.43 -4.16
CA PHE A 12 -4.71 2.01 -4.80
C PHE A 12 -4.27 1.16 -6.00
N GLY A 13 -4.53 -0.12 -5.95
CA GLY A 13 -4.04 -1.02 -6.99
C GLY A 13 -5.11 -1.76 -7.75
N MET A 14 -6.35 -1.65 -7.35
CA MET A 14 -7.40 -2.43 -8.00
C MET A 14 -8.77 -1.80 -7.76
N LYS A 15 -9.72 -2.14 -8.61
CA LYS A 15 -11.10 -1.74 -8.41
C LYS A 15 -11.65 -2.60 -7.27
N TYR A 16 -12.11 -1.97 -6.22
CA TYR A 16 -12.49 -2.70 -5.02
C TYR A 16 -13.74 -2.09 -4.40
N GLY A 17 -14.65 -2.96 -3.98
CA GLY A 17 -15.87 -2.53 -3.30
C GLY A 17 -16.99 -2.19 -4.27
N ILE A 18 -18.21 -2.41 -3.81
CA ILE A 18 -19.40 -2.21 -4.63
C ILE A 18 -19.58 -0.75 -5.02
N SER A 19 -19.25 0.15 -4.12
CA SER A 19 -19.46 1.56 -4.36
C SER A 19 -18.35 2.23 -5.17
N ASN A 20 -17.29 1.50 -5.50
CA ASN A 20 -16.20 2.09 -6.24
C ASN A 20 -16.48 2.02 -7.74
N SER A 21 -16.99 3.09 -8.30
CA SER A 21 -17.34 3.13 -9.71
C SER A 21 -16.20 3.65 -10.58
N SER A 22 -15.15 4.23 -10.01
CA SER A 22 -14.09 4.81 -10.81
C SER A 22 -12.88 3.89 -10.99
N GLY A 23 -12.89 2.69 -10.41
CA GLY A 23 -11.77 1.77 -10.58
C GLY A 23 -10.64 2.05 -9.60
N GLU A 24 -9.43 1.64 -9.98
CA GLU A 24 -8.30 1.86 -9.08
C GLU A 24 -7.93 3.34 -9.06
N ILE A 25 -7.40 3.80 -7.94
CA ILE A 25 -7.05 5.19 -7.75
C ILE A 25 -5.74 5.50 -8.49
N LYS A 26 -5.71 6.61 -9.20
CA LYS A 26 -4.53 7.00 -9.96
C LYS A 26 -3.42 7.47 -9.04
N LEU A 27 -2.19 7.38 -9.53
CA LEU A 27 -1.01 7.70 -8.73
C LEU A 27 -1.05 9.11 -8.14
N VAL A 28 -1.53 10.08 -8.92
CA VAL A 28 -1.58 11.46 -8.44
C VAL A 28 -2.52 11.58 -7.24
N GLU A 29 -3.61 10.82 -7.24
CA GLU A 29 -4.54 10.84 -6.13
C GLU A 29 -3.98 10.11 -4.92
N VAL A 30 -3.22 9.03 -5.16
CA VAL A 30 -2.55 8.33 -4.09
C VAL A 30 -1.61 9.29 -3.35
N PHE A 31 -0.85 10.10 -4.09
CA PHE A 31 0.05 11.07 -3.47
C PHE A 31 -0.71 12.09 -2.63
N LYS A 32 -1.85 12.56 -3.13
CA LYS A 32 -2.68 13.51 -2.36
C LYS A 32 -3.18 12.90 -1.07
N ILE A 33 -3.65 11.66 -1.14
CA ILE A 33 -4.17 10.96 0.03
C ILE A 33 -3.07 10.76 1.06
N LEU A 34 -1.91 10.28 0.63
CA LEU A 34 -0.82 10.01 1.56
C LEU A 34 -0.29 11.30 2.19
N ASN A 35 -0.21 12.37 1.42
CA ASN A 35 0.19 13.66 1.98
C ASN A 35 -0.79 14.15 3.03
N PHE A 36 -2.10 13.98 2.77
CA PHE A 36 -3.12 14.36 3.73
C PHE A 36 -2.97 13.57 5.04
N LEU A 37 -2.75 12.27 4.91
CA LEU A 37 -2.62 11.43 6.11
C LEU A 37 -1.41 11.81 6.93
N ARG A 38 -0.31 12.14 6.27
CA ARG A 38 0.89 12.55 7.01
C ARG A 38 0.64 13.83 7.80
N LYS A 39 -0.13 14.74 7.25
CA LYS A 39 -0.49 15.96 7.96
C LYS A 39 -1.33 15.66 9.20
N LYS A 40 -2.06 14.55 9.19
CA LYS A 40 -2.90 14.15 10.32
C LYS A 40 -2.19 13.16 11.24
N ASN A 41 -0.92 12.89 10.99
CA ASN A 41 -0.12 11.93 11.77
C ASN A 41 -0.68 10.51 11.72
N ILE A 42 -1.31 10.17 10.60
CA ILE A 42 -1.77 8.82 10.34
C ILE A 42 -0.72 8.19 9.43
N THR A 43 0.06 7.27 9.96
CA THR A 43 1.24 6.78 9.25
C THR A 43 1.26 5.26 9.08
N LEU A 44 0.14 4.59 9.22
CA LEU A 44 0.07 3.14 9.10
C LEU A 44 -0.81 2.76 7.91
N LEU A 45 -0.25 1.99 6.98
CA LEU A 45 -0.96 1.53 5.78
C LEU A 45 -1.14 0.03 5.83
N ASP A 46 -2.27 -0.44 5.33
CA ASP A 46 -2.56 -1.86 5.20
C ASP A 46 -2.66 -2.18 3.73
N THR A 47 -1.76 -3.00 3.21
CA THR A 47 -1.75 -3.37 1.81
C THR A 47 -1.57 -4.87 1.67
N ALA A 48 -1.38 -5.35 0.45
CA ALA A 48 -1.15 -6.76 0.20
C ALA A 48 -0.52 -6.94 -1.16
N ARG A 49 0.23 -8.03 -1.31
CA ARG A 49 0.82 -8.39 -2.60
C ARG A 49 -0.26 -8.52 -3.66
N SER A 50 -1.44 -9.03 -3.27
CA SER A 50 -2.53 -9.27 -4.20
C SER A 50 -3.33 -8.03 -4.58
N TYR A 51 -2.99 -6.86 -4.05
CA TYR A 51 -3.69 -5.63 -4.41
C TYR A 51 -3.09 -4.99 -5.66
N ASN A 52 -2.70 -5.81 -6.64
CA ASN A 52 -2.14 -5.35 -7.91
C ASN A 52 -1.01 -4.34 -7.71
N SER A 53 -1.19 -3.11 -8.15
CA SER A 53 -0.13 -2.12 -8.11
C SER A 53 -0.09 -1.29 -6.83
N SER A 54 -0.82 -1.69 -5.78
CA SER A 54 -0.85 -0.91 -4.54
C SER A 54 0.53 -0.73 -3.94
N GLU A 55 1.28 -1.82 -3.77
CA GLU A 55 2.63 -1.72 -3.19
C GLU A 55 3.54 -0.85 -4.05
N LYS A 56 3.41 -0.95 -5.37
CA LYS A 56 4.23 -0.16 -6.28
C LYS A 56 3.93 1.33 -6.14
N LYS A 57 2.66 1.70 -6.04
CA LYS A 57 2.28 3.10 -5.89
C LYS A 57 2.74 3.68 -4.56
N ILE A 58 2.64 2.88 -3.50
CA ILE A 58 3.14 3.31 -2.20
C ILE A 58 4.66 3.51 -2.28
N GLY A 59 5.35 2.58 -2.94
CA GLY A 59 6.80 2.69 -3.12
C GLY A 59 7.21 3.92 -3.91
N GLU A 60 6.42 4.27 -4.95
CA GLU A 60 6.69 5.48 -5.72
C GLU A 60 6.58 6.73 -4.85
N TYR A 61 5.61 6.74 -3.94
CA TYR A 61 5.45 7.87 -3.03
C TYR A 61 6.69 7.99 -2.12
N PHE A 62 7.15 6.86 -1.57
CA PHE A 62 8.33 6.87 -0.70
C PHE A 62 9.57 7.35 -1.46
N LYS A 63 9.73 6.89 -2.68
CA LYS A 63 10.87 7.24 -3.49
C LYS A 63 10.91 8.73 -3.82
N LYS A 64 9.76 9.29 -4.17
CA LYS A 64 9.70 10.69 -4.58
C LYS A 64 9.71 11.67 -3.42
N THR A 65 9.08 11.33 -2.31
CA THR A 65 8.94 12.28 -1.21
C THR A 65 9.95 12.06 -0.12
N LYS A 66 10.61 10.90 -0.09
CA LYS A 66 11.50 10.47 0.99
C LYS A 66 10.77 10.35 2.32
N LYS A 67 9.45 10.32 2.30
CA LYS A 67 8.63 10.14 3.49
C LYS A 67 8.07 8.74 3.47
N LYS A 68 8.13 8.05 4.60
CA LYS A 68 7.68 6.67 4.68
C LYS A 68 6.55 6.50 5.66
N PHE A 69 5.78 5.45 5.45
CA PHE A 69 4.73 5.02 6.36
C PHE A 69 5.13 3.67 6.90
N ASP A 70 4.58 3.31 8.04
CA ASP A 70 4.66 1.93 8.51
C ASP A 70 3.68 1.12 7.67
N VAL A 71 4.08 -0.06 7.24
CA VAL A 71 3.29 -0.82 6.29
C VAL A 71 3.07 -2.24 6.81
N ILE A 72 1.82 -2.67 6.74
CA ILE A 72 1.45 -4.08 6.92
C ILE A 72 1.14 -4.61 5.55
N THR A 73 1.77 -5.70 5.11
CA THR A 73 1.42 -6.31 3.85
C THR A 73 1.15 -7.79 4.06
N LYS A 74 0.59 -8.44 3.06
CA LYS A 74 0.12 -9.81 3.17
C LYS A 74 0.47 -10.59 1.92
N PHE A 75 0.67 -11.89 2.09
CA PHE A 75 0.95 -12.80 0.98
C PHE A 75 -0.17 -13.82 0.87
N SER A 76 -0.34 -14.37 -0.32
CA SER A 76 -1.40 -15.34 -0.57
C SER A 76 -0.80 -16.73 -0.74
N PHE A 77 -1.40 -17.72 -0.08
CA PHE A 77 -0.98 -19.09 -0.26
C PHE A 77 -1.63 -19.72 -1.49
N LYS A 78 -2.62 -19.06 -2.07
CA LYS A 78 -3.29 -19.57 -3.25
C LYS A 78 -2.59 -19.16 -4.53
N ASN A 79 -1.58 -18.32 -4.41
CA ASN A 79 -0.84 -17.86 -5.55
C ASN A 79 0.19 -18.90 -5.95
N ASN A 80 0.58 -18.95 -7.23
CA ASN A 80 1.62 -19.86 -7.68
C ASN A 80 3.01 -19.43 -7.23
N ASN A 81 3.16 -18.21 -6.77
CA ASN A 81 4.42 -17.74 -6.23
C ASN A 81 4.61 -18.24 -4.81
N SER A 82 5.82 -18.61 -4.48
CA SER A 82 6.14 -18.97 -3.10
C SER A 82 6.06 -17.74 -2.21
N VAL A 83 5.94 -17.95 -0.91
CA VAL A 83 5.93 -16.85 0.04
C VAL A 83 7.23 -16.06 -0.05
N GLU A 84 8.35 -16.75 -0.26
CA GLU A 84 9.63 -16.09 -0.42
C GLU A 84 9.66 -15.13 -1.60
N ASN A 85 9.15 -15.58 -2.75
CA ASN A 85 9.10 -14.73 -3.93
C ASN A 85 8.19 -13.53 -3.73
N GLN A 86 7.06 -13.74 -3.08
CA GLN A 86 6.15 -12.63 -2.80
C GLN A 86 6.80 -11.60 -1.88
N PHE A 87 7.57 -12.06 -0.90
CA PHE A 87 8.27 -11.17 0.00
C PHE A 87 9.29 -10.31 -0.77
N VAL A 88 10.07 -10.96 -1.64
CA VAL A 88 11.06 -10.23 -2.43
C VAL A 88 10.39 -9.19 -3.34
N GLU A 89 9.28 -9.56 -3.95
CA GLU A 89 8.56 -8.63 -4.81
C GLU A 89 7.99 -7.45 -4.05
N SER A 90 7.44 -7.71 -2.86
CA SER A 90 6.92 -6.63 -2.03
C SER A 90 8.04 -5.68 -1.61
N PHE A 91 9.21 -6.24 -1.23
CA PHE A 91 10.36 -5.45 -0.87
C PHE A 91 10.74 -4.52 -2.02
N LYS A 92 10.80 -5.07 -3.25
CA LYS A 92 11.17 -4.27 -4.41
C LYS A 92 10.15 -3.17 -4.69
N MET A 93 8.87 -3.51 -4.63
CA MET A 93 7.82 -2.54 -4.96
C MET A 93 7.75 -1.42 -3.93
N LEU A 94 7.84 -1.76 -2.66
CA LEU A 94 7.76 -0.76 -1.59
C LEU A 94 9.07 0.00 -1.41
N GLY A 95 10.18 -0.59 -1.85
CA GLY A 95 11.47 0.06 -1.72
C GLY A 95 12.11 -0.10 -0.35
N TYR A 96 11.52 -0.89 0.51
CA TYR A 96 12.10 -1.18 1.82
C TYR A 96 11.32 -2.33 2.44
N THR A 97 11.88 -2.91 3.50
CA THR A 97 11.24 -4.05 4.15
C THR A 97 9.99 -3.59 4.91
N PRO A 98 8.86 -4.22 4.66
CA PRO A 98 7.64 -3.90 5.41
C PRO A 98 7.82 -4.15 6.90
N ASN A 99 7.10 -3.39 7.71
CA ASN A 99 7.16 -3.57 9.16
C ASN A 99 6.44 -4.83 9.63
N THR A 100 5.38 -5.19 8.95
CA THR A 100 4.57 -6.34 9.36
C THR A 100 4.00 -7.03 8.13
N ILE A 101 4.03 -8.33 8.17
CA ILE A 101 3.48 -9.16 7.09
C ILE A 101 2.33 -9.98 7.64
#